data_b560f1f9768212e84701f35022f3fa44
#
_entry.id   b560f1f9768212e84701f35022f3fa44
#
_cell.length_a   1.000
_cell.length_b   1.000
_cell.length_c   1.000
_cell.angle_alpha   90.00
_cell.angle_beta   90.00
_cell.angle_gamma   90.00
#
_symmetry.space_group_name_H-M   'P 1'
#
loop_
_entity.id
_entity.type
_entity.pdbx_description
1 polymer ?
#
loop_
_entity_poly.entity_id
_entity_poly.type
_entity_poly.pdbx_seq_one_letter_code
_entity_poly.pdbx_strand_id
1 'polypeptide(L)'
;MSKEKKRLEDVVLTIKHLTTGLSDALELFEMAKEEDDDASLEAVETDISSLKKEVEHLEFQRMFNQEHDEANCFLEIQAGAGGTEAQDWASMLERMYIKFAERQGFKPEIVEETEGDVAGIKGCTIKITGDYAYGWLRTETGIHRLVRKSPFDSNARRHTSFASVFVVPEVDDSFEVEVNPADLRIDTFRASGAG
;
A
#
# COMPACT_ATOMS: atom_id res chain seq x y z
N MET A 1 -25.67 2.04 -10.02
CA MET A 1 -24.70 2.23 -11.12
C MET A 1 -23.54 1.27 -10.87
N SER A 2 -23.05 0.55 -11.89
CA SER A 2 -21.93 -0.38 -11.70
C SER A 2 -20.67 0.41 -11.28
N LYS A 3 -19.90 -0.11 -10.33
CA LYS A 3 -18.65 0.48 -9.84
C LYS A 3 -17.68 0.77 -11.00
N GLU A 4 -17.63 -0.14 -11.96
CA GLU A 4 -16.85 -0.02 -13.19
C GLU A 4 -17.28 1.16 -14.08
N LYS A 5 -18.59 1.40 -14.25
CA LYS A 5 -19.09 2.54 -15.02
C LYS A 5 -18.65 3.86 -14.43
N LYS A 6 -18.74 4.01 -13.11
CA LYS A 6 -18.32 5.22 -12.41
C LYS A 6 -16.82 5.47 -12.62
N ARG A 7 -16.01 4.42 -12.49
CA ARG A 7 -14.55 4.51 -12.70
C ARG A 7 -14.20 4.98 -14.11
N LEU A 8 -14.84 4.39 -15.13
CA LEU A 8 -14.61 4.80 -16.52
C LEU A 8 -15.04 6.24 -16.77
N GLU A 9 -16.16 6.67 -16.17
CA GLU A 9 -16.63 8.06 -16.24
C GLU A 9 -15.60 9.01 -15.60
N ASP A 10 -15.06 8.67 -14.43
CA ASP A 10 -14.04 9.48 -13.73
C ASP A 10 -12.76 9.62 -14.57
N VAL A 11 -12.27 8.53 -15.17
CA VAL A 11 -11.09 8.57 -16.06
C VAL A 11 -11.35 9.45 -17.29
N VAL A 12 -12.51 9.31 -17.92
CA VAL A 12 -12.87 10.13 -19.10
C VAL A 12 -12.98 11.61 -18.74
N LEU A 13 -13.58 11.92 -17.59
CA LEU A 13 -13.70 13.30 -17.11
C LEU A 13 -12.32 13.90 -16.80
N THR A 14 -11.44 13.15 -16.16
CA THR A 14 -10.07 13.59 -15.87
C THR A 14 -9.28 13.86 -17.16
N ILE A 15 -9.35 12.96 -18.16
CA ILE A 15 -8.69 13.18 -19.45
C ILE A 15 -9.23 14.44 -20.15
N LYS A 16 -10.55 14.67 -20.12
CA LYS A 16 -11.14 15.89 -20.68
C LYS A 16 -10.65 17.12 -19.93
N HIS A 17 -10.65 17.09 -18.61
CA HIS A 17 -10.14 18.19 -17.78
C HIS A 17 -8.67 18.51 -18.12
N LEU A 18 -7.80 17.50 -18.18
CA LEU A 18 -6.40 17.67 -18.54
C LEU A 18 -6.23 18.27 -19.94
N THR A 19 -7.02 17.80 -20.93
CA THR A 19 -6.94 18.28 -22.31
C THR A 19 -7.37 19.75 -22.41
N THR A 20 -8.48 20.11 -21.75
CA THR A 20 -8.95 21.50 -21.73
C THR A 20 -8.00 22.39 -20.95
N GLY A 21 -7.56 21.97 -19.76
CA GLY A 21 -6.64 22.75 -18.94
C GLY A 21 -5.29 23.00 -19.63
N LEU A 22 -4.78 22.04 -20.41
CA LEU A 22 -3.57 22.24 -21.21
C LEU A 22 -3.80 23.25 -22.32
N SER A 23 -4.97 23.22 -23.01
CA SER A 23 -5.31 24.18 -24.04
C SER A 23 -5.40 25.60 -23.48
N ASP A 24 -6.10 25.75 -22.34
CA ASP A 24 -6.27 27.04 -21.67
C ASP A 24 -4.92 27.59 -21.19
N ALA A 25 -4.07 26.74 -20.63
CA ALA A 25 -2.73 27.11 -20.20
C ALA A 25 -1.84 27.58 -21.36
N LEU A 26 -1.94 26.94 -22.54
CA LEU A 26 -1.21 27.36 -23.74
C LEU A 26 -1.70 28.71 -24.26
N GLU A 27 -3.00 28.95 -24.32
CA GLU A 27 -3.56 30.26 -24.72
C GLU A 27 -3.14 31.35 -23.77
N LEU A 28 -3.20 31.12 -22.46
CA LEU A 28 -2.76 32.08 -21.45
C LEU A 28 -1.26 32.35 -21.54
N PHE A 29 -0.45 31.31 -21.82
CA PHE A 29 1.00 31.47 -22.02
C PHE A 29 1.33 32.36 -23.20
N GLU A 30 0.64 32.18 -24.34
CA GLU A 30 0.86 33.02 -25.54
C GLU A 30 0.48 34.48 -25.27
N MET A 31 -0.66 34.75 -24.62
CA MET A 31 -1.09 36.11 -24.24
C MET A 31 -0.12 36.76 -23.26
N ALA A 32 0.25 36.05 -22.18
CA ALA A 32 1.18 36.59 -21.18
C ALA A 32 2.56 36.90 -21.78
N LYS A 33 3.01 36.11 -22.75
CA LYS A 33 4.27 36.32 -23.46
C LYS A 33 4.21 37.54 -24.37
N GLU A 34 3.06 37.81 -25.01
CA GLU A 34 2.87 39.00 -25.85
C GLU A 34 2.81 40.29 -25.04
N GLU A 35 2.26 40.20 -23.81
CA GLU A 35 2.08 41.37 -22.90
C GLU A 35 3.27 41.58 -21.94
N ASP A 36 4.30 40.70 -21.97
CA ASP A 36 5.44 40.71 -21.03
C ASP A 36 4.97 40.60 -19.53
N ASP A 37 3.88 39.84 -19.27
CA ASP A 37 3.28 39.66 -17.95
C ASP A 37 3.88 38.49 -17.18
N ASP A 38 4.92 38.75 -16.38
CA ASP A 38 5.62 37.79 -15.57
C ASP A 38 4.71 37.08 -14.55
N ALA A 39 3.70 37.77 -14.01
CA ALA A 39 2.78 37.22 -13.01
C ALA A 39 1.88 36.13 -13.64
N SER A 40 1.38 36.39 -14.85
CA SER A 40 0.60 35.40 -15.61
C SER A 40 1.45 34.22 -16.05
N LEU A 41 2.73 34.42 -16.38
CA LEU A 41 3.65 33.32 -16.68
C LEU A 41 3.91 32.41 -15.47
N GLU A 42 4.06 32.96 -14.27
CA GLU A 42 4.22 32.19 -13.03
C GLU A 42 2.94 31.38 -12.71
N ALA A 43 1.76 31.97 -12.94
CA ALA A 43 0.48 31.26 -12.78
C ALA A 43 0.37 30.05 -13.73
N VAL A 44 0.72 30.25 -15.02
CA VAL A 44 0.73 29.15 -16.01
C VAL A 44 1.70 28.03 -15.62
N GLU A 45 2.89 28.36 -15.10
CA GLU A 45 3.85 27.35 -14.64
C GLU A 45 3.30 26.51 -13.48
N THR A 46 2.58 27.18 -12.57
CA THR A 46 1.90 26.50 -11.45
C THR A 46 0.81 25.56 -11.94
N ASP A 47 -0.04 26.01 -12.88
CA ASP A 47 -1.11 25.22 -13.46
C ASP A 47 -0.58 24.00 -14.22
N ILE A 48 0.45 24.18 -15.05
CA ILE A 48 1.12 23.08 -15.77
C ILE A 48 1.71 22.06 -14.76
N SER A 49 2.32 22.54 -13.68
CA SER A 49 2.85 21.67 -12.64
C SER A 49 1.76 20.82 -11.96
N SER A 50 0.56 21.37 -11.79
CA SER A 50 -0.60 20.66 -11.27
C SER A 50 -1.11 19.62 -12.26
N LEU A 51 -1.32 20.02 -13.52
CA LEU A 51 -1.75 19.10 -14.58
C LEU A 51 -0.78 17.93 -14.76
N LYS A 52 0.52 18.21 -14.68
CA LYS A 52 1.55 17.16 -14.75
C LYS A 52 1.40 16.12 -13.65
N LYS A 53 1.15 16.53 -12.40
CA LYS A 53 0.94 15.61 -11.28
C LYS A 53 -0.31 14.75 -11.49
N GLU A 54 -1.36 15.32 -12.05
CA GLU A 54 -2.58 14.57 -12.37
C GLU A 54 -2.34 13.53 -13.46
N VAL A 55 -1.54 13.86 -14.51
CA VAL A 55 -1.15 12.89 -15.54
C VAL A 55 -0.31 11.76 -14.93
N GLU A 56 0.70 12.08 -14.12
CA GLU A 56 1.53 11.10 -13.42
C GLU A 56 0.68 10.16 -12.55
N HIS A 57 -0.37 10.70 -11.91
CA HIS A 57 -1.32 9.89 -11.14
C HIS A 57 -2.13 8.93 -12.02
N LEU A 58 -2.64 9.39 -13.18
CA LEU A 58 -3.34 8.54 -14.13
C LEU A 58 -2.45 7.45 -14.74
N GLU A 59 -1.20 7.81 -15.10
CA GLU A 59 -0.22 6.84 -15.61
C GLU A 59 0.08 5.77 -14.55
N PHE A 60 0.19 6.18 -13.30
CA PHE A 60 0.40 5.27 -12.20
C PHE A 60 -0.80 4.32 -11.99
N GLN A 61 -2.05 4.84 -12.01
CA GLN A 61 -3.25 4.01 -11.94
C GLN A 61 -3.33 2.97 -13.06
N ARG A 62 -2.83 3.31 -14.26
CA ARG A 62 -2.78 2.38 -15.40
C ARG A 62 -1.87 1.18 -15.17
N MET A 63 -0.89 1.26 -14.27
CA MET A 63 -0.02 0.14 -13.91
C MET A 63 -0.74 -0.93 -13.09
N PHE A 64 -1.87 -0.57 -12.45
CA PHE A 64 -2.72 -1.48 -11.69
C PHE A 64 -3.75 -2.14 -12.62
N ASN A 65 -3.35 -3.25 -13.25
CA ASN A 65 -4.19 -3.99 -14.20
C ASN A 65 -4.36 -5.47 -13.83
N GLN A 66 -3.91 -5.87 -12.65
CA GLN A 66 -4.08 -7.24 -12.19
C GLN A 66 -5.42 -7.42 -11.48
N GLU A 67 -5.85 -8.67 -11.44
CA GLU A 67 -7.04 -9.06 -10.70
C GLU A 67 -6.89 -8.66 -9.24
N HIS A 68 -7.91 -8.03 -8.68
CA HIS A 68 -7.96 -7.49 -7.32
C HIS A 68 -7.10 -6.26 -7.01
N ASP A 69 -6.33 -5.69 -7.93
CA ASP A 69 -5.53 -4.48 -7.65
C ASP A 69 -6.36 -3.34 -7.04
N GLU A 70 -7.65 -3.24 -7.41
CA GLU A 70 -8.60 -2.23 -6.90
C GLU A 70 -9.13 -2.52 -5.48
N ALA A 71 -8.85 -3.71 -4.96
CA ALA A 71 -9.42 -4.14 -3.70
C ALA A 71 -8.74 -3.45 -2.49
N ASN A 72 -9.46 -3.44 -1.38
CA ASN A 72 -8.82 -3.26 -0.08
C ASN A 72 -7.89 -4.45 0.19
N CYS A 73 -7.03 -4.35 1.19
CA CYS A 73 -6.16 -5.46 1.54
C CYS A 73 -6.03 -5.67 3.05
N PHE A 74 -5.62 -6.88 3.39
CA PHE A 74 -5.06 -7.20 4.69
C PHE A 74 -3.54 -7.33 4.54
N LEU A 75 -2.80 -6.68 5.42
CA LEU A 75 -1.36 -6.71 5.49
C LEU A 75 -0.96 -7.39 6.80
N GLU A 76 -0.34 -8.55 6.70
CA GLU A 76 0.14 -9.32 7.85
C GLU A 76 1.65 -9.12 8.00
N ILE A 77 2.08 -8.87 9.23
CA ILE A 77 3.49 -8.75 9.60
C ILE A 77 3.78 -9.80 10.65
N GLN A 78 4.83 -10.58 10.46
CA GLN A 78 5.29 -11.57 11.43
C GLN A 78 6.78 -11.37 11.70
N ALA A 79 7.13 -11.29 12.98
CA ALA A 79 8.53 -11.25 13.40
C ALA A 79 9.22 -12.55 13.02
N GLY A 80 10.37 -12.46 12.37
CA GLY A 80 11.21 -13.62 12.05
C GLY A 80 12.06 -14.11 13.23
N ALA A 81 12.94 -15.05 12.95
CA ALA A 81 13.93 -15.49 13.92
C ALA A 81 14.86 -14.32 14.32
N GLY A 82 15.04 -14.09 15.61
CA GLY A 82 15.88 -13.00 16.12
C GLY A 82 15.39 -12.39 17.44
N GLY A 83 14.37 -12.98 18.06
CA GLY A 83 13.87 -12.55 19.36
C GLY A 83 13.46 -11.08 19.38
N THR A 84 13.80 -10.34 20.44
CA THR A 84 13.41 -8.95 20.66
C THR A 84 13.75 -8.01 19.48
N GLU A 85 14.90 -8.19 18.82
CA GLU A 85 15.27 -7.39 17.65
C GLU A 85 14.31 -7.57 16.46
N ALA A 86 13.86 -8.80 16.19
CA ALA A 86 12.92 -9.07 15.12
C ALA A 86 11.52 -8.57 15.47
N GLN A 87 11.13 -8.65 16.74
CA GLN A 87 9.86 -8.11 17.24
C GLN A 87 9.81 -6.58 17.15
N ASP A 88 10.90 -5.90 17.49
CA ASP A 88 11.01 -4.45 17.34
C ASP A 88 11.02 -4.04 15.85
N TRP A 89 11.68 -4.82 14.98
CA TRP A 89 11.63 -4.59 13.53
C TRP A 89 10.21 -4.73 12.98
N ALA A 90 9.45 -5.74 13.42
CA ALA A 90 8.05 -5.90 13.02
C ALA A 90 7.19 -4.69 13.41
N SER A 91 7.36 -4.15 14.61
CA SER A 91 6.69 -2.92 15.05
C SER A 91 7.09 -1.68 14.23
N MET A 92 8.36 -1.59 13.81
CA MET A 92 8.81 -0.51 12.92
C MET A 92 8.14 -0.61 11.54
N LEU A 93 7.99 -1.81 10.99
CA LEU A 93 7.28 -2.06 9.73
C LEU A 93 5.79 -1.70 9.85
N GLU A 94 5.14 -2.15 10.91
CA GLU A 94 3.74 -1.78 11.21
C GLU A 94 3.55 -0.26 11.15
N ARG A 95 4.35 0.48 11.91
CA ARG A 95 4.31 1.95 11.91
C ARG A 95 4.58 2.54 10.53
N MET A 96 5.50 1.98 9.78
CA MET A 96 5.84 2.43 8.43
C MET A 96 4.63 2.29 7.49
N TYR A 97 3.96 1.12 7.49
CA TYR A 97 2.80 0.89 6.64
C TYR A 97 1.57 1.70 7.05
N ILE A 98 1.32 1.88 8.34
CA ILE A 98 0.26 2.77 8.82
C ILE A 98 0.50 4.20 8.33
N LYS A 99 1.72 4.74 8.48
CA LYS A 99 2.06 6.08 8.02
C LYS A 99 2.04 6.22 6.50
N PHE A 100 2.38 5.17 5.77
CA PHE A 100 2.23 5.14 4.32
C PHE A 100 0.75 5.21 3.93
N ALA A 101 -0.09 4.36 4.52
CA ALA A 101 -1.53 4.33 4.27
C ALA A 101 -2.19 5.69 4.55
N GLU A 102 -1.89 6.32 5.69
CA GLU A 102 -2.39 7.65 6.03
C GLU A 102 -2.00 8.72 4.99
N ARG A 103 -0.76 8.69 4.51
CA ARG A 103 -0.26 9.64 3.49
C ARG A 103 -0.90 9.45 2.12
N GLN A 104 -1.27 8.22 1.78
CA GLN A 104 -1.99 7.89 0.54
C GLN A 104 -3.51 8.16 0.65
N GLY A 105 -3.99 8.61 1.81
CA GLY A 105 -5.41 8.82 2.06
C GLY A 105 -6.18 7.52 2.29
N PHE A 106 -5.48 6.40 2.53
CA PHE A 106 -6.10 5.14 2.91
C PHE A 106 -6.45 5.13 4.39
N LYS A 107 -7.37 4.27 4.77
CA LYS A 107 -7.79 4.07 6.15
C LYS A 107 -7.20 2.76 6.69
N PRO A 108 -6.09 2.81 7.47
CA PRO A 108 -5.56 1.64 8.15
C PRO A 108 -6.34 1.35 9.43
N GLU A 109 -6.56 0.07 9.71
CA GLU A 109 -7.20 -0.43 10.94
C GLU A 109 -6.47 -1.69 11.40
N ILE A 110 -5.93 -1.69 12.62
CA ILE A 110 -5.31 -2.87 13.21
C ILE A 110 -6.44 -3.83 13.61
N VAL A 111 -6.46 -5.01 12.98
CA VAL A 111 -7.47 -6.06 13.24
C VAL A 111 -7.01 -6.97 14.36
N GLU A 112 -5.73 -7.33 14.35
CA GLU A 112 -5.10 -8.19 15.34
C GLU A 112 -3.66 -7.75 15.56
N GLU A 113 -3.21 -7.78 16.81
CA GLU A 113 -1.84 -7.51 17.21
C GLU A 113 -1.44 -8.41 18.37
N THR A 114 -0.25 -8.99 18.28
CA THR A 114 0.33 -9.78 19.35
C THR A 114 1.62 -9.12 19.82
N GLU A 115 1.61 -8.63 21.06
CA GLU A 115 2.75 -7.96 21.66
C GLU A 115 3.97 -8.88 21.78
N GLY A 116 5.15 -8.28 21.70
CA GLY A 116 6.43 -8.94 21.94
C GLY A 116 6.67 -9.18 23.45
N ASP A 117 7.58 -10.11 23.75
CA ASP A 117 7.85 -10.48 25.16
C ASP A 117 8.54 -9.35 25.94
N VAL A 118 9.37 -8.53 25.29
CA VAL A 118 10.14 -7.45 25.89
C VAL A 118 9.91 -6.12 25.19
N ALA A 119 9.84 -6.14 23.87
CA ALA A 119 9.59 -4.96 23.03
C ALA A 119 9.04 -5.39 21.65
N GLY A 120 8.38 -4.47 20.98
CA GLY A 120 7.85 -4.69 19.66
C GLY A 120 6.64 -5.62 19.63
N ILE A 121 6.40 -6.26 18.49
CA ILE A 121 5.27 -7.16 18.26
C ILE A 121 5.74 -8.51 17.69
N LYS A 122 5.07 -9.59 18.05
CA LYS A 122 5.25 -10.91 17.42
C LYS A 122 4.66 -10.94 16.03
N GLY A 123 3.51 -10.30 15.86
CA GLY A 123 2.83 -10.13 14.60
C GLY A 123 1.64 -9.20 14.70
N CYS A 124 1.19 -8.70 13.56
CA CYS A 124 -0.05 -7.92 13.46
C CYS A 124 -0.70 -8.14 12.09
N THR A 125 -2.00 -7.89 12.05
CA THR A 125 -2.82 -7.85 10.84
C THR A 125 -3.47 -6.47 10.74
N ILE A 126 -3.18 -5.77 9.65
CA ILE A 126 -3.72 -4.43 9.37
C ILE A 126 -4.65 -4.53 8.18
N LYS A 127 -5.91 -4.14 8.36
CA LYS A 127 -6.82 -3.91 7.24
C LYS A 127 -6.57 -2.52 6.68
N ILE A 128 -6.34 -2.42 5.37
CA ILE A 128 -6.12 -1.15 4.68
C ILE A 128 -7.23 -0.95 3.66
N THR A 129 -8.07 0.04 3.89
CA THR A 129 -9.22 0.37 3.06
C THR A 129 -8.90 1.61 2.21
N GLY A 130 -9.03 1.47 0.91
CA GLY A 130 -8.81 2.54 -0.05
C GLY A 130 -8.73 2.04 -1.48
N ASP A 131 -8.91 2.95 -2.43
CA ASP A 131 -8.86 2.60 -3.86
C ASP A 131 -7.44 2.16 -4.25
N TYR A 132 -7.33 0.96 -4.81
CA TYR A 132 -6.06 0.33 -5.18
C TYR A 132 -5.11 0.01 -4.00
N ALA A 133 -5.63 -0.11 -2.77
CA ALA A 133 -4.79 -0.42 -1.61
C ALA A 133 -4.00 -1.72 -1.80
N TYR A 134 -4.63 -2.77 -2.33
CA TYR A 134 -3.95 -4.02 -2.66
C TYR A 134 -2.90 -3.83 -3.75
N GLY A 135 -3.25 -3.14 -4.84
CA GLY A 135 -2.33 -2.86 -5.94
C GLY A 135 -1.04 -2.17 -5.49
N TRP A 136 -1.15 -1.21 -4.58
CA TRP A 136 0.00 -0.52 -3.98
C TRP A 136 0.87 -1.42 -3.13
N LEU A 137 0.28 -2.32 -2.36
CA LEU A 137 0.97 -3.04 -1.29
C LEU A 137 1.33 -4.49 -1.64
N ARG A 138 0.72 -5.10 -2.68
CA ARG A 138 0.96 -6.50 -3.05
C ARG A 138 2.42 -6.86 -3.30
N THR A 139 3.21 -5.89 -3.79
CA THR A 139 4.64 -6.08 -4.07
C THR A 139 5.51 -6.05 -2.81
N GLU A 140 4.94 -5.67 -1.67
CA GLU A 140 5.62 -5.69 -0.37
C GLU A 140 5.66 -7.09 0.24
N THR A 141 4.91 -8.06 -0.33
CA THR A 141 4.95 -9.45 0.14
C THR A 141 6.36 -10.02 0.04
N GLY A 142 6.93 -10.42 1.18
CA GLY A 142 8.28 -10.98 1.22
C GLY A 142 8.96 -10.84 2.58
N ILE A 143 10.25 -11.09 2.58
CA ILE A 143 11.08 -11.00 3.78
C ILE A 143 11.80 -9.65 3.83
N HIS A 144 11.52 -8.90 4.87
CA HIS A 144 12.10 -7.60 5.13
C HIS A 144 13.28 -7.70 6.08
N ARG A 145 14.41 -7.17 5.68
CA ARG A 145 15.66 -7.25 6.42
C ARG A 145 16.06 -5.90 7.01
N LEU A 146 16.36 -5.88 8.31
CA LEU A 146 16.95 -4.74 8.99
C LEU A 146 18.39 -5.07 9.41
N VAL A 147 19.30 -4.13 9.18
CA VAL A 147 20.68 -4.21 9.68
C VAL A 147 20.97 -2.91 10.42
N ARG A 148 21.15 -3.01 11.73
CA ARG A 148 21.45 -1.85 12.59
C ARG A 148 22.33 -2.23 13.79
N LYS A 149 22.83 -1.23 14.50
CA LYS A 149 23.34 -1.44 15.88
C LYS A 149 22.15 -1.70 16.79
N SER A 150 22.19 -2.80 17.54
CA SER A 150 21.10 -3.20 18.42
C SER A 150 20.97 -2.25 19.62
N PRO A 151 19.78 -1.69 19.88
CA PRO A 151 19.51 -0.97 21.12
C PRO A 151 19.34 -1.91 22.33
N PHE A 152 19.18 -3.22 22.09
CA PHE A 152 18.97 -4.25 23.12
C PHE A 152 20.28 -4.98 23.49
N ASP A 153 21.36 -4.77 22.73
CA ASP A 153 22.68 -5.36 23.00
C ASP A 153 23.54 -4.36 23.79
N SER A 154 23.95 -4.73 25.00
CA SER A 154 24.81 -3.91 25.86
C SER A 154 26.13 -3.48 25.20
N ASN A 155 26.61 -4.25 24.23
CA ASN A 155 27.82 -3.97 23.46
C ASN A 155 27.56 -3.18 22.17
N ALA A 156 26.31 -2.78 21.91
CA ALA A 156 25.90 -2.06 20.71
C ALA A 156 26.40 -2.68 19.40
N ARG A 157 26.47 -4.02 19.34
CA ARG A 157 26.91 -4.75 18.15
C ARG A 157 25.90 -4.62 17.02
N ARG A 158 26.39 -4.83 15.81
CA ARG A 158 25.57 -4.85 14.61
C ARG A 158 24.79 -6.16 14.53
N HIS A 159 23.46 -6.08 14.44
CA HIS A 159 22.57 -7.21 14.30
C HIS A 159 21.81 -7.16 12.96
N THR A 160 21.43 -8.32 12.49
CA THR A 160 20.53 -8.48 11.33
C THR A 160 19.25 -9.16 11.81
N SER A 161 18.12 -8.54 11.50
CA SER A 161 16.79 -9.03 11.87
C SER A 161 15.91 -9.16 10.63
N PHE A 162 14.98 -10.08 10.69
CA PHE A 162 14.05 -10.36 9.60
C PHE A 162 12.62 -10.29 10.12
N ALA A 163 11.73 -9.82 9.26
CA ALA A 163 10.29 -9.92 9.45
C ALA A 163 9.65 -10.29 8.10
N SER A 164 8.61 -11.07 8.10
CA SER A 164 7.83 -11.36 6.91
C SER A 164 6.64 -10.43 6.81
N VAL A 165 6.36 -9.98 5.59
CA VAL A 165 5.15 -9.23 5.25
C VAL A 165 4.38 -10.06 4.23
N PHE A 166 3.07 -10.17 4.42
CA PHE A 166 2.18 -10.84 3.50
C PHE A 166 0.97 -9.97 3.25
N VAL A 167 0.61 -9.78 1.98
CA VAL A 167 -0.51 -8.91 1.59
C VAL A 167 -1.51 -9.72 0.79
N VAL A 168 -2.76 -9.73 1.24
CA VAL A 168 -3.87 -10.41 0.58
C VAL A 168 -4.99 -9.41 0.26
N PRO A 169 -5.67 -9.55 -0.90
CA PRO A 169 -6.82 -8.71 -1.20
C PRO A 169 -8.00 -9.05 -0.31
N GLU A 170 -8.83 -8.06 0.00
CA GLU A 170 -10.15 -8.30 0.54
C GLU A 170 -11.05 -8.78 -0.60
N VAL A 171 -11.36 -10.07 -0.62
CA VAL A 171 -12.30 -10.67 -1.58
C VAL A 171 -13.68 -10.77 -0.96
N ASP A 172 -14.72 -10.51 -1.76
CA ASP A 172 -16.10 -10.70 -1.34
C ASP A 172 -16.37 -12.20 -1.16
N ASP A 173 -17.24 -12.57 -0.21
CA ASP A 173 -17.70 -13.96 0.06
C ASP A 173 -18.48 -14.60 -1.12
N SER A 174 -18.36 -14.04 -2.32
CA SER A 174 -19.07 -14.51 -3.52
C SER A 174 -18.52 -15.83 -4.09
N PHE A 175 -17.40 -16.31 -3.60
CA PHE A 175 -16.86 -17.63 -3.94
C PHE A 175 -17.30 -18.67 -2.92
N GLU A 176 -18.44 -19.29 -3.14
CA GLU A 176 -18.79 -20.52 -2.45
C GLU A 176 -17.84 -21.64 -2.96
N VAL A 177 -16.82 -21.95 -2.15
CA VAL A 177 -15.98 -23.11 -2.40
C VAL A 177 -16.73 -24.33 -1.85
N GLU A 178 -17.41 -25.06 -2.71
CA GLU A 178 -18.05 -26.31 -2.36
C GLU A 178 -16.96 -27.40 -2.19
N VAL A 179 -16.60 -27.67 -0.92
CA VAL A 179 -15.65 -28.75 -0.60
C VAL A 179 -16.45 -30.05 -0.44
N ASN A 180 -16.34 -30.95 -1.43
CA ASN A 180 -16.97 -32.25 -1.33
C ASN A 180 -16.27 -33.09 -0.23
N PRO A 181 -16.99 -33.55 0.82
CA PRO A 181 -16.40 -34.37 1.88
C PRO A 181 -15.72 -35.66 1.39
N ALA A 182 -16.13 -36.18 0.21
CA ALA A 182 -15.53 -37.37 -0.38
C ALA A 182 -14.11 -37.12 -0.90
N ASP A 183 -13.73 -35.88 -1.17
CA ASP A 183 -12.40 -35.49 -1.64
C ASP A 183 -11.44 -35.18 -0.49
N LEU A 184 -11.95 -35.20 0.76
CA LEU A 184 -11.15 -34.96 1.95
C LEU A 184 -10.62 -36.26 2.53
N ARG A 185 -9.31 -36.35 2.70
CA ARG A 185 -8.68 -37.37 3.52
C ARG A 185 -8.19 -36.72 4.83
N ILE A 186 -8.74 -37.18 5.94
CA ILE A 186 -8.36 -36.70 7.27
C ILE A 186 -7.49 -37.76 7.95
N ASP A 187 -6.20 -37.48 8.05
CA ASP A 187 -5.25 -38.35 8.78
C ASP A 187 -4.94 -37.70 10.14
N THR A 188 -5.27 -38.37 11.23
CA THR A 188 -4.94 -37.95 12.58
C THR A 188 -3.72 -38.66 13.10
N PHE A 189 -2.75 -37.93 13.63
CA PHE A 189 -1.57 -38.55 14.26
C PHE A 189 -1.27 -37.82 15.58
N ARG A 190 -0.61 -38.56 16.47
CA ARG A 190 -0.22 -38.02 17.76
C ARG A 190 1.10 -37.23 17.61
N ALA A 191 1.12 -36.01 18.05
CA ALA A 191 2.37 -35.25 18.10
C ALA A 191 3.40 -35.99 18.98
N SER A 192 4.58 -36.27 18.45
CA SER A 192 5.63 -37.01 19.15
C SER A 192 6.61 -36.14 19.91
N GLY A 193 6.37 -34.83 20.01
CA GLY A 193 7.17 -33.89 20.79
C GLY A 193 6.61 -33.70 22.20
N ALA A 194 7.48 -33.49 23.16
CA ALA A 194 7.11 -32.97 24.47
C ALA A 194 6.66 -31.53 24.29
N GLY A 195 5.39 -31.23 24.70
CA GLY A 195 4.82 -29.90 24.68
C GLY A 195 5.50 -28.95 25.68
#